data_a4446c920f400bba787730262c4cf7b6
#
_entry.id   a4446c920f400bba787730262c4cf7b6
#
_cell.length_a   1.000
_cell.length_b   1.000
_cell.length_c   1.000
_cell.angle_alpha   90.00
_cell.angle_beta   90.00
_cell.angle_gamma   90.00
#
_symmetry.space_group_name_H-M   'P 1'
#
loop_
_entity.id
_entity.type
_entity.pdbx_description
1 polymer ?
#
loop_
_entity_poly.entity_id
_entity_poly.type
_entity_poly.pdbx_seq_one_letter_code
_entity_poly.pdbx_strand_id
1 'polypeptide(L)'
;ANPISFLLGAAAQFGIFGAYFLAILLGFNDKAAAAVSIIGGADGPTSIFLAGKLGQTGLMGPIAVAAYSYMALVPIIQPPIMKLFTTKKERAIKMQNLRPVSKLERILFPVVVTIVVCTLLPTTAPLVGMLMLGNLFRESGVVRQLQETASNALMYIVVILLGTSVGASTSAESFLNMSLSLIHIS
;
A
#
# COMPACT_ATOMS: atom_id res chain seq x y z
N ALA A 1 -18.09 -0.40 13.53
CA ALA A 1 -16.64 -0.51 13.63
C ALA A 1 -16.19 0.05 14.99
N ASN A 2 -15.20 -0.57 15.62
CA ASN A 2 -14.62 -0.03 16.84
C ASN A 2 -13.67 1.12 16.43
N PRO A 3 -13.85 2.36 16.95
CA PRO A 3 -12.96 3.47 16.61
C PRO A 3 -11.49 3.20 16.95
N ILE A 4 -11.21 2.35 17.94
CA ILE A 4 -9.84 1.92 18.29
C ILE A 4 -9.15 1.21 17.11
N SER A 5 -9.89 0.52 16.23
CA SER A 5 -9.31 -0.11 15.05
C SER A 5 -8.70 0.89 14.06
N PHE A 6 -9.18 2.14 14.04
CA PHE A 6 -8.59 3.20 13.22
C PHE A 6 -7.22 3.66 13.74
N LEU A 7 -6.97 3.53 15.05
CA LEU A 7 -5.66 3.86 15.64
C LEU A 7 -4.58 2.90 15.15
N LEU A 8 -4.91 1.64 14.88
CA LEU A 8 -3.97 0.68 14.29
C LEU A 8 -3.57 1.09 12.87
N GLY A 9 -4.55 1.54 12.06
CA GLY A 9 -4.28 2.09 10.74
C GLY A 9 -3.42 3.35 10.80
N ALA A 10 -3.72 4.26 11.72
CA ALA A 10 -2.92 5.47 11.93
C ALA A 10 -1.49 5.14 12.38
N ALA A 11 -1.30 4.16 13.25
CA ALA A 11 0.02 3.71 13.70
C ALA A 11 0.84 3.15 12.53
N ALA A 12 0.23 2.40 11.61
CA ALA A 12 0.90 1.89 10.42
C ALA A 12 1.41 3.03 9.51
N GLN A 13 0.69 4.16 9.45
CA GLN A 13 1.10 5.34 8.66
C GLN A 13 2.28 6.10 9.28
N PHE A 14 2.63 5.84 10.53
CA PHE A 14 3.77 6.50 11.17
C PHE A 14 5.09 6.22 10.46
N GLY A 15 5.22 5.04 9.84
CA GLY A 15 6.36 4.67 9.01
C GLY A 15 6.58 5.61 7.82
N ILE A 16 5.52 6.17 7.23
CA ILE A 16 5.61 7.14 6.13
C ILE A 16 6.34 8.40 6.58
N PHE A 17 5.99 8.93 7.74
CA PHE A 17 6.62 10.14 8.28
C PHE A 17 8.10 9.89 8.61
N GLY A 18 8.40 8.76 9.26
CA GLY A 18 9.78 8.36 9.55
C GLY A 18 10.63 8.24 8.30
N ALA A 19 10.12 7.55 7.28
CA ALA A 19 10.79 7.40 5.99
C ALA A 19 10.96 8.74 5.25
N TYR A 20 9.98 9.65 5.34
CA TYR A 20 10.08 10.98 4.75
C TYR A 20 11.22 11.78 5.37
N PHE A 21 11.26 11.86 6.71
CA PHE A 21 12.33 12.58 7.41
C PHE A 21 13.70 11.97 7.12
N LEU A 22 13.80 10.65 7.09
CA LEU A 22 15.04 9.97 6.75
C LEU A 22 15.49 10.30 5.32
N ALA A 23 14.58 10.29 4.36
CA ALA A 23 14.88 10.64 2.98
C ALA A 23 15.37 12.09 2.83
N ILE A 24 14.78 13.05 3.54
CA ILE A 24 15.24 14.44 3.58
C ILE A 24 16.64 14.52 4.18
N LEU A 25 16.91 13.81 5.27
CA LEU A 25 18.25 13.78 5.90
C LEU A 25 19.32 13.18 4.96
N LEU A 26 18.93 12.24 4.11
CA LEU A 26 19.79 11.64 3.08
C LEU A 26 19.97 12.53 1.83
N GLY A 27 19.37 13.72 1.82
CA GLY A 27 19.54 14.71 0.76
C GLY A 27 18.57 14.58 -0.42
N PHE A 28 17.49 13.82 -0.29
CA PHE A 28 16.45 13.79 -1.31
C PHE A 28 15.67 15.11 -1.32
N ASN A 29 15.24 15.53 -2.51
CA ASN A 29 14.32 16.65 -2.61
C ASN A 29 12.92 16.24 -2.11
N ASP A 30 12.09 17.22 -1.74
CA ASP A 30 10.77 16.99 -1.14
C ASP A 30 9.88 16.04 -1.94
N LYS A 31 9.88 16.15 -3.27
CA LYS A 31 9.07 15.29 -4.15
C LYS A 31 9.57 13.84 -4.17
N ALA A 32 10.87 13.66 -4.23
CA ALA A 32 11.49 12.33 -4.17
C ALA A 32 11.29 11.72 -2.79
N ALA A 33 11.52 12.48 -1.72
CA ALA A 33 11.29 12.05 -0.34
C ALA A 33 9.82 11.63 -0.12
N ALA A 34 8.87 12.43 -0.63
CA ALA A 34 7.45 12.08 -0.54
C ALA A 34 7.10 10.79 -1.29
N ALA A 35 7.67 10.57 -2.49
CA ALA A 35 7.44 9.34 -3.24
C ALA A 35 8.02 8.10 -2.53
N VAL A 36 9.25 8.20 -2.04
CA VAL A 36 9.93 7.10 -1.33
C VAL A 36 9.27 6.82 0.02
N SER A 37 8.80 7.85 0.73
CA SER A 37 8.24 7.71 2.08
C SER A 37 7.03 6.79 2.16
N ILE A 38 6.24 6.68 1.08
CA ILE A 38 5.07 5.79 1.04
C ILE A 38 5.45 4.31 1.25
N ILE A 39 6.67 3.93 0.92
CA ILE A 39 7.19 2.58 1.20
C ILE A 39 7.11 2.28 2.71
N GLY A 40 7.37 3.27 3.56
CA GLY A 40 7.26 3.16 5.02
C GLY A 40 5.84 2.85 5.54
N GLY A 41 4.81 3.06 4.71
CA GLY A 41 3.43 2.64 4.98
C GLY A 41 3.08 1.25 4.44
N ALA A 42 4.07 0.51 3.92
CA ALA A 42 3.90 -0.80 3.29
C ALA A 42 2.95 -0.81 2.08
N ASP A 43 2.98 0.28 1.28
CA ASP A 43 2.15 0.44 0.09
C ASP A 43 3.02 0.69 -1.15
N GLY A 44 3.51 -0.39 -1.75
CA GLY A 44 4.35 -0.35 -2.95
C GLY A 44 3.66 0.28 -4.17
N PRO A 45 2.46 -0.15 -4.56
CA PRO A 45 1.75 0.40 -5.70
C PRO A 45 1.51 1.91 -5.60
N THR A 46 1.13 2.41 -4.42
CA THR A 46 0.92 3.85 -4.20
C THR A 46 2.22 4.64 -4.29
N SER A 47 3.35 4.10 -3.82
CA SER A 47 4.67 4.71 -3.99
C SER A 47 5.01 4.94 -5.46
N ILE A 48 4.82 3.93 -6.30
CA ILE A 48 5.07 4.02 -7.74
C ILE A 48 4.15 5.04 -8.39
N PHE A 49 2.85 4.99 -8.07
CA PHE A 49 1.87 5.94 -8.56
C PHE A 49 2.23 7.39 -8.19
N LEU A 50 2.59 7.62 -6.94
CA LEU A 50 2.96 8.95 -6.45
C LEU A 50 4.25 9.44 -7.10
N ALA A 51 5.26 8.57 -7.27
CA ALA A 51 6.49 8.92 -7.98
C ALA A 51 6.19 9.43 -9.40
N GLY A 52 5.32 8.75 -10.13
CA GLY A 52 4.86 9.19 -11.46
C GLY A 52 4.13 10.53 -11.40
N LYS A 53 3.22 10.72 -10.46
CA LYS A 53 2.45 11.97 -10.28
C LYS A 53 3.33 13.16 -9.91
N LEU A 54 4.39 12.95 -9.14
CA LEU A 54 5.34 13.99 -8.73
C LEU A 54 6.44 14.25 -9.76
N GLY A 55 6.41 13.56 -10.91
CA GLY A 55 7.42 13.70 -11.96
C GLY A 55 8.75 13.04 -11.63
N GLN A 56 8.79 12.14 -10.64
CA GLN A 56 9.99 11.41 -10.21
C GLN A 56 10.10 10.06 -10.96
N THR A 57 9.97 10.09 -12.27
CA THR A 57 9.92 8.87 -13.11
C THR A 57 11.17 8.01 -13.01
N GLY A 58 12.34 8.61 -12.82
CA GLY A 58 13.61 7.89 -12.60
C GLY A 58 13.64 7.06 -11.31
N LEU A 59 12.80 7.40 -10.32
CA LEU A 59 12.69 6.64 -9.07
C LEU A 59 11.65 5.53 -9.11
N MET A 60 10.80 5.45 -10.12
CA MET A 60 9.73 4.43 -10.18
C MET A 60 10.27 3.01 -10.16
N GLY A 61 11.32 2.73 -10.93
CA GLY A 61 11.98 1.42 -10.95
C GLY A 61 12.59 1.05 -9.60
N PRO A 62 13.51 1.86 -9.05
CA PRO A 62 14.07 1.62 -7.72
C PRO A 62 13.02 1.48 -6.62
N ILE A 63 12.02 2.34 -6.58
CA ILE A 63 10.90 2.26 -5.62
C ILE A 63 10.15 0.93 -5.74
N ALA A 64 9.84 0.49 -6.97
CA ALA A 64 9.15 -0.76 -7.18
C ALA A 64 9.96 -1.96 -6.69
N VAL A 65 11.24 -2.02 -7.04
CA VAL A 65 12.11 -3.12 -6.60
C VAL A 65 12.25 -3.11 -5.07
N ALA A 66 12.48 -1.95 -4.45
CA ALA A 66 12.53 -1.82 -3.00
C ALA A 66 11.22 -2.31 -2.36
N ALA A 67 10.08 -1.77 -2.79
CA ALA A 67 8.77 -2.09 -2.24
C ALA A 67 8.42 -3.58 -2.35
N TYR A 68 8.62 -4.19 -3.49
CA TYR A 68 8.32 -5.61 -3.67
C TYR A 68 9.33 -6.53 -2.98
N SER A 69 10.60 -6.11 -2.88
CA SER A 69 11.62 -6.88 -2.15
C SER A 69 11.30 -6.95 -0.66
N TYR A 70 10.98 -5.81 0.00
CA TYR A 70 10.63 -5.86 1.41
C TYR A 70 9.31 -6.60 1.66
N MET A 71 8.33 -6.49 0.76
CA MET A 71 7.07 -7.25 0.88
C MET A 71 7.31 -8.75 0.90
N ALA A 72 8.26 -9.24 0.10
CA ALA A 72 8.67 -10.65 0.11
C ALA A 72 9.35 -11.05 1.45
N LEU A 73 10.00 -10.11 2.13
CA LEU A 73 10.67 -10.35 3.41
C LEU A 73 9.73 -10.24 4.62
N VAL A 74 8.58 -9.58 4.50
CA VAL A 74 7.62 -9.39 5.61
C VAL A 74 7.27 -10.70 6.33
N PRO A 75 6.92 -11.81 5.65
CA PRO A 75 6.60 -13.07 6.33
C PRO A 75 7.76 -13.65 7.14
N ILE A 76 9.00 -13.27 6.83
CA ILE A 76 10.20 -13.72 7.51
C ILE A 76 10.53 -12.82 8.70
N ILE A 77 10.43 -11.50 8.52
CA ILE A 77 10.84 -10.49 9.51
C ILE A 77 9.75 -10.26 10.56
N GLN A 78 8.49 -10.23 10.17
CA GLN A 78 7.37 -9.92 11.07
C GLN A 78 7.23 -10.89 12.26
N PRO A 79 7.28 -12.23 12.10
CA PRO A 79 7.10 -13.14 13.22
C PRO A 79 8.13 -13.02 14.35
N PRO A 80 9.45 -12.89 14.09
CA PRO A 80 10.43 -12.66 15.15
C PRO A 80 10.23 -11.33 15.87
N ILE A 81 9.94 -10.25 15.14
CA ILE A 81 9.67 -8.93 15.72
C ILE A 81 8.41 -8.98 16.62
N MET A 82 7.33 -9.57 16.13
CA MET A 82 6.12 -9.76 16.94
C MET A 82 6.39 -10.58 18.22
N LYS A 83 7.23 -11.60 18.12
CA LYS A 83 7.60 -12.40 19.30
C LYS A 83 8.44 -11.61 20.30
N LEU A 84 9.26 -10.68 19.85
CA LEU A 84 10.08 -9.83 20.70
C LEU A 84 9.23 -8.85 21.53
N PHE A 85 8.20 -8.26 20.91
CA PHE A 85 7.38 -7.23 21.55
C PHE A 85 6.09 -7.75 22.20
N THR A 86 5.78 -9.05 22.07
CA THR A 86 4.55 -9.63 22.60
C THR A 86 4.80 -10.91 23.39
N THR A 87 4.03 -11.10 24.46
CA THR A 87 4.03 -12.34 25.24
C THR A 87 3.20 -13.44 24.55
N LYS A 88 3.42 -14.71 24.99
CA LYS A 88 2.59 -15.83 24.49
C LYS A 88 1.10 -15.65 24.80
N LYS A 89 0.76 -15.01 25.94
CA LYS A 89 -0.63 -14.75 26.32
C LYS A 89 -1.28 -13.74 25.43
N GLU A 90 -0.59 -12.64 25.10
CA GLU A 90 -1.10 -11.61 24.16
C GLU A 90 -1.31 -12.17 22.76
N ARG A 91 -0.40 -12.99 22.26
CA ARG A 91 -0.55 -13.67 20.96
C ARG A 91 -1.69 -14.67 20.89
N ALA A 92 -2.15 -15.19 22.03
CA ALA A 92 -3.28 -16.10 22.11
C ALA A 92 -4.65 -15.40 22.13
N ILE A 93 -4.68 -14.06 22.27
CA ILE A 93 -5.91 -13.27 22.25
C ILE A 93 -6.52 -13.34 20.86
N LYS A 94 -7.70 -13.93 20.77
CA LYS A 94 -8.50 -13.90 19.54
C LYS A 94 -9.33 -12.62 19.50
N MET A 95 -9.22 -11.88 18.41
CA MET A 95 -10.12 -10.74 18.18
C MET A 95 -11.55 -11.25 18.09
N GLN A 96 -12.41 -10.72 18.96
CA GLN A 96 -13.84 -11.01 18.89
C GLN A 96 -14.43 -10.27 17.68
N ASN A 97 -15.37 -10.92 16.99
CA ASN A 97 -16.13 -10.26 15.95
C ASN A 97 -16.86 -9.08 16.57
N LEU A 98 -16.65 -7.90 15.99
CA LEU A 98 -17.44 -6.72 16.27
C LEU A 98 -18.91 -7.02 15.86
N ARG A 99 -19.81 -6.10 16.13
CA ARG A 99 -21.24 -6.29 15.81
C ARG A 99 -21.48 -6.89 14.42
N PRO A 100 -22.52 -7.72 14.24
CA PRO A 100 -22.90 -8.19 12.91
C PRO A 100 -23.26 -6.97 12.03
N VAL A 101 -22.69 -6.92 10.84
CA VAL A 101 -22.92 -5.84 9.87
C VAL A 101 -23.94 -6.33 8.85
N SER A 102 -24.99 -5.55 8.59
CA SER A 102 -26.02 -5.90 7.62
C SER A 102 -25.49 -5.89 6.18
N LYS A 103 -26.15 -6.61 5.27
CA LYS A 103 -25.76 -6.62 3.85
C LYS A 103 -25.84 -5.21 3.23
N LEU A 104 -26.84 -4.43 3.63
CA LEU A 104 -27.00 -3.06 3.15
C LEU A 104 -25.84 -2.16 3.57
N GLU A 105 -25.40 -2.24 4.83
CA GLU A 105 -24.24 -1.48 5.32
C GLU A 105 -22.97 -1.82 4.54
N ARG A 106 -22.76 -3.10 4.21
CA ARG A 106 -21.60 -3.55 3.42
C ARG A 106 -21.60 -3.03 1.99
N ILE A 107 -22.78 -2.90 1.37
CA ILE A 107 -22.95 -2.37 0.02
C ILE A 107 -22.84 -0.83 0.02
N LEU A 108 -23.40 -0.15 1.00
CA LEU A 108 -23.36 1.30 1.10
C LEU A 108 -21.96 1.82 1.47
N PHE A 109 -21.21 1.07 2.25
CA PHE A 109 -19.89 1.47 2.71
C PHE A 109 -18.94 1.91 1.57
N PRO A 110 -18.69 1.10 0.51
CA PRO A 110 -17.83 1.52 -0.58
C PRO A 110 -18.35 2.73 -1.35
N VAL A 111 -19.66 2.88 -1.49
CA VAL A 111 -20.27 4.04 -2.17
C VAL A 111 -20.04 5.31 -1.37
N VAL A 112 -20.36 5.28 -0.07
CA VAL A 112 -20.18 6.44 0.82
C VAL A 112 -18.72 6.83 0.92
N VAL A 113 -17.82 5.86 1.13
CA VAL A 113 -16.37 6.11 1.20
C VAL A 113 -15.85 6.74 -0.10
N THR A 114 -16.26 6.23 -1.25
CA THR A 114 -15.85 6.80 -2.54
C THR A 114 -16.29 8.25 -2.65
N ILE A 115 -17.55 8.55 -2.38
CA ILE A 115 -18.09 9.91 -2.48
C ILE A 115 -17.33 10.84 -1.53
N VAL A 116 -17.22 10.48 -0.26
CA VAL A 116 -16.58 11.34 0.75
C VAL A 116 -15.10 11.57 0.44
N VAL A 117 -14.35 10.49 0.23
CA VAL A 117 -12.90 10.59 0.04
C VAL A 117 -12.54 11.26 -1.27
N CYS A 118 -13.20 10.90 -2.38
CA CYS A 118 -12.89 11.50 -3.68
C CYS A 118 -13.36 12.96 -3.79
N THR A 119 -14.35 13.37 -2.99
CA THR A 119 -14.75 14.78 -2.92
C THR A 119 -13.73 15.61 -2.13
N LEU A 120 -13.23 15.07 -1.01
CA LEU A 120 -12.22 15.74 -0.19
C LEU A 120 -10.82 15.73 -0.84
N LEU A 121 -10.47 14.62 -1.47
CA LEU A 121 -9.15 14.38 -2.07
C LEU A 121 -9.30 13.83 -3.50
N PRO A 122 -9.64 14.67 -4.51
CA PRO A 122 -9.91 14.22 -5.88
C PRO A 122 -8.77 13.42 -6.52
N THR A 123 -7.53 13.70 -6.14
CA THR A 123 -6.34 13.01 -6.65
C THR A 123 -6.27 11.54 -6.27
N THR A 124 -6.99 11.13 -5.23
CA THR A 124 -7.04 9.72 -4.76
C THR A 124 -8.10 8.89 -5.50
N ALA A 125 -8.94 9.51 -6.32
CA ALA A 125 -10.06 8.85 -6.99
C ALA A 125 -9.68 7.58 -7.76
N PRO A 126 -8.57 7.50 -8.50
CA PRO A 126 -8.18 6.27 -9.19
C PRO A 126 -7.91 5.11 -8.22
N LEU A 127 -7.21 5.37 -7.10
CA LEU A 127 -6.86 4.34 -6.12
C LEU A 127 -8.07 3.93 -5.28
N VAL A 128 -8.69 4.90 -4.60
CA VAL A 128 -9.83 4.65 -3.71
C VAL A 128 -11.05 4.18 -4.49
N GLY A 129 -11.32 4.76 -5.65
CA GLY A 129 -12.44 4.36 -6.50
C GLY A 129 -12.32 2.92 -6.97
N MET A 130 -11.18 2.48 -7.45
CA MET A 130 -10.98 1.09 -7.88
C MET A 130 -11.01 0.11 -6.72
N LEU A 131 -10.45 0.45 -5.56
CA LEU A 131 -10.54 -0.36 -4.35
C LEU A 131 -12.00 -0.54 -3.91
N MET A 132 -12.75 0.54 -3.86
CA MET A 132 -14.15 0.53 -3.44
C MET A 132 -15.05 -0.14 -4.47
N LEU A 133 -14.76 -0.01 -5.77
CA LEU A 133 -15.43 -0.75 -6.83
C LEU A 133 -15.26 -2.27 -6.67
N GLY A 134 -14.04 -2.72 -6.42
CA GLY A 134 -13.77 -4.13 -6.15
C GLY A 134 -14.51 -4.65 -4.90
N ASN A 135 -14.56 -3.82 -3.84
CA ASN A 135 -15.34 -4.13 -2.65
C ASN A 135 -16.85 -4.21 -2.94
N LEU A 136 -17.37 -3.29 -3.74
CA LEU A 136 -18.76 -3.30 -4.18
C LEU A 136 -19.12 -4.57 -4.98
N PHE A 137 -18.25 -4.99 -5.90
CA PHE A 137 -18.44 -6.25 -6.64
C PHE A 137 -18.56 -7.44 -5.68
N ARG A 138 -17.68 -7.50 -4.69
CA ARG A 138 -17.65 -8.56 -3.70
C ARG A 138 -18.91 -8.58 -2.82
N GLU A 139 -19.27 -7.43 -2.24
CA GLU A 139 -20.34 -7.35 -1.23
C GLU A 139 -21.76 -7.36 -1.86
N SER A 140 -21.90 -6.93 -3.11
CA SER A 140 -23.18 -6.99 -3.82
C SER A 140 -23.66 -8.44 -4.03
N GLY A 141 -22.71 -9.33 -4.35
CA GLY A 141 -22.98 -10.73 -4.67
C GLY A 141 -23.70 -10.96 -6.00
N VAL A 142 -23.98 -9.89 -6.76
CA VAL A 142 -24.72 -9.96 -8.04
C VAL A 142 -23.78 -10.21 -9.21
N VAL A 143 -22.57 -9.65 -9.15
CA VAL A 143 -21.58 -9.68 -10.24
C VAL A 143 -20.39 -10.60 -9.94
N ARG A 144 -20.70 -11.81 -9.47
CA ARG A 144 -19.68 -12.79 -9.06
C ARG A 144 -18.63 -13.04 -10.13
N GLN A 145 -19.02 -13.17 -11.39
CA GLN A 145 -18.10 -13.40 -12.52
C GLN A 145 -17.14 -12.22 -12.73
N LEU A 146 -17.60 -10.98 -12.58
CA LEU A 146 -16.75 -9.79 -12.68
C LEU A 146 -15.75 -9.74 -11.51
N GLN A 147 -16.21 -10.09 -10.30
CA GLN A 147 -15.33 -10.18 -9.14
C GLN A 147 -14.22 -11.24 -9.35
N GLU A 148 -14.58 -12.43 -9.82
CA GLU A 148 -13.63 -13.51 -10.08
C GLU A 148 -12.64 -13.12 -11.18
N THR A 149 -13.13 -12.51 -12.26
CA THR A 149 -12.27 -12.03 -13.36
C THR A 149 -11.30 -10.95 -12.86
N ALA A 150 -11.78 -9.98 -12.08
CA ALA A 150 -10.95 -8.91 -11.55
C ALA A 150 -9.90 -9.43 -10.56
N SER A 151 -10.28 -10.38 -9.71
CA SER A 151 -9.39 -10.92 -8.66
C SER A 151 -8.34 -11.90 -9.20
N ASN A 152 -8.55 -12.49 -10.37
CA ASN A 152 -7.68 -13.50 -10.94
C ASN A 152 -7.09 -13.03 -12.29
N ALA A 153 -7.84 -13.15 -13.37
CA ALA A 153 -7.32 -12.92 -14.72
C ALA A 153 -6.81 -11.48 -14.92
N LEU A 154 -7.62 -10.48 -14.57
CA LEU A 154 -7.23 -9.07 -14.70
C LEU A 154 -6.05 -8.74 -13.79
N MET A 155 -6.04 -9.23 -12.55
CA MET A 155 -4.93 -9.02 -11.62
C MET A 155 -3.62 -9.56 -12.20
N TYR A 156 -3.60 -10.77 -12.74
CA TYR A 156 -2.38 -11.34 -13.34
C TYR A 156 -1.92 -10.57 -14.57
N ILE A 157 -2.84 -10.15 -15.44
CA ILE A 157 -2.50 -9.32 -16.61
C ILE A 157 -1.86 -7.99 -16.14
N VAL A 158 -2.47 -7.32 -15.19
CA VAL A 158 -1.95 -6.04 -14.64
C VAL A 158 -0.59 -6.24 -13.98
N VAL A 159 -0.38 -7.32 -13.22
CA VAL A 159 0.90 -7.63 -12.59
C VAL A 159 2.00 -7.87 -13.63
N ILE A 160 1.71 -8.60 -14.72
CA ILE A 160 2.66 -8.81 -15.82
C ILE A 160 3.02 -7.48 -16.48
N LEU A 161 2.04 -6.65 -16.81
CA LEU A 161 2.26 -5.35 -17.44
C LEU A 161 3.04 -4.41 -16.52
N LEU A 162 2.68 -4.36 -15.23
CA LEU A 162 3.39 -3.57 -14.24
C LEU A 162 4.84 -4.04 -14.09
N GLY A 163 5.06 -5.33 -13.88
CA GLY A 163 6.40 -5.88 -13.71
C GLY A 163 7.30 -5.65 -14.92
N THR A 164 6.74 -5.81 -16.12
CA THR A 164 7.47 -5.56 -17.37
C THR A 164 7.80 -4.08 -17.54
N SER A 165 6.84 -3.20 -17.29
CA SER A 165 7.03 -1.74 -17.42
C SER A 165 8.03 -1.20 -16.40
N VAL A 166 7.93 -1.65 -15.16
CA VAL A 166 8.86 -1.27 -14.09
C VAL A 166 10.24 -1.82 -14.38
N GLY A 167 10.36 -3.09 -14.77
CA GLY A 167 11.64 -3.70 -15.15
C GLY A 167 12.32 -2.96 -16.30
N ALA A 168 11.55 -2.57 -17.31
CA ALA A 168 12.07 -1.80 -18.45
C ALA A 168 12.50 -0.37 -18.08
N SER A 169 11.91 0.22 -17.05
CA SER A 169 12.29 1.56 -16.55
C SER A 169 13.50 1.53 -15.60
N THR A 170 13.96 0.35 -15.22
CA THR A 170 15.08 0.17 -14.29
C THR A 170 16.40 0.38 -14.99
N SER A 171 17.20 1.36 -14.57
CA SER A 171 18.55 1.60 -15.08
C SER A 171 19.62 1.24 -14.03
N ALA A 172 20.76 0.71 -14.50
CA ALA A 172 21.89 0.39 -13.63
C ALA A 172 22.38 1.63 -12.85
N GLU A 173 22.37 2.80 -13.48
CA GLU A 173 22.77 4.08 -12.88
C GLU A 173 21.90 4.43 -11.67
N SER A 174 20.60 4.21 -11.76
CA SER A 174 19.67 4.46 -10.65
C SER A 174 19.89 3.51 -9.48
N PHE A 175 20.30 2.24 -9.73
CA PHE A 175 20.54 1.25 -8.69
C PHE A 175 21.90 1.34 -8.03
N LEU A 176 22.92 1.78 -8.76
CA LEU A 176 24.28 1.89 -8.25
C LEU A 176 24.52 3.21 -7.50
N ASN A 177 23.50 4.04 -7.32
CA ASN A 177 23.62 5.26 -6.52
C ASN A 177 23.64 4.91 -5.02
N MET A 178 24.69 5.36 -4.32
CA MET A 178 24.91 5.07 -2.91
C MET A 178 23.73 5.50 -2.01
N SER A 179 23.09 6.62 -2.30
CA SER A 179 21.95 7.12 -1.53
C SER A 179 20.72 6.22 -1.65
N LEU A 180 20.46 5.68 -2.85
CA LEU A 180 19.37 4.72 -3.07
C LEU A 180 19.68 3.35 -2.46
N SER A 181 20.96 2.93 -2.49
CA SER A 181 21.41 1.70 -1.86
C SER A 181 21.21 1.72 -0.34
N LEU A 182 21.45 2.86 0.31
CA LEU A 182 21.22 3.03 1.75
C LEU A 182 19.75 2.92 2.13
N ILE A 183 18.83 3.44 1.30
CA ILE A 183 17.38 3.30 1.51
C ILE A 183 16.95 1.84 1.37
N HIS A 184 17.63 1.08 0.54
CA HIS A 184 17.35 -0.35 0.33
C HIS A 184 17.71 -1.22 1.55
N ILE A 185 18.68 -0.76 2.34
CA ILE A 185 19.23 -1.49 3.50
C ILE A 185 18.54 -1.06 4.81
N SER A 186 17.99 0.14 4.88
CA SER A 186 17.31 0.69 6.07
C SER A 186 15.82 0.37 6.10
#